data_c945243efce6cb3edf3267b04a0fbd6c
#
_entry.id   c945243efce6cb3edf3267b04a0fbd6c
#
_cell.length_a   1.000
_cell.length_b   1.000
_cell.length_c   1.000
_cell.angle_alpha   90.00
_cell.angle_beta   90.00
_cell.angle_gamma   90.00
#
_symmetry.space_group_name_H-M   'P 1'
#
loop_
_entity.id
_entity.type
_entity.pdbx_description
1 polymer ?
#
loop_
_entity_poly.entity_id
_entity_poly.type
_entity_poly.pdbx_seq_one_letter_code
_entity_poly.pdbx_strand_id
1 'polypeptide(L)'
;FISTYFTLFKEPLVYSSFDWAIKDDDGYFTILGRTDDVINVAGHRLGTREIEEAIQNHPAIAEVAVVGVEDKLKGQVPMAFAVVKDASKVATPELVKALEKEVFATVDGILGAIGRPARVHFVTGLPKTRSGKMLRRSLQALAEGRDPGDLTTIDDPSTLEQIRNALAS
;
A
#
# COMPACT_ATOMS: atom_id res chain seq x y z
N PHE A 1 -16.48 4.00 -17.36
CA PHE A 1 -16.03 2.69 -17.86
C PHE A 1 -15.11 2.83 -19.08
N ILE A 2 -15.60 3.38 -20.21
CA ILE A 2 -14.79 3.53 -21.44
C ILE A 2 -13.56 4.39 -21.19
N SER A 3 -13.72 5.55 -20.55
CA SER A 3 -12.63 6.46 -20.20
C SER A 3 -11.57 5.85 -19.28
N THR A 4 -11.93 4.81 -18.55
CA THR A 4 -11.02 4.14 -17.60
C THR A 4 -10.25 2.99 -18.26
N TYR A 5 -10.95 2.15 -19.03
CA TYR A 5 -10.40 0.87 -19.46
C TYR A 5 -10.01 0.81 -20.94
N PHE A 6 -10.43 1.78 -21.76
CA PHE A 6 -10.26 1.75 -23.22
C PHE A 6 -9.49 2.95 -23.79
N THR A 7 -8.90 3.78 -22.96
CA THR A 7 -8.17 4.99 -23.39
C THR A 7 -6.65 4.89 -23.25
N LEU A 8 -6.14 3.81 -22.63
CA LEU A 8 -4.71 3.63 -22.40
C LEU A 8 -3.95 3.41 -23.72
N PHE A 9 -4.58 2.73 -24.68
CA PHE A 9 -4.01 2.44 -25.98
C PHE A 9 -4.70 3.26 -27.09
N LYS A 10 -3.98 3.55 -28.16
CA LYS A 10 -4.52 4.29 -29.30
C LYS A 10 -5.44 3.44 -30.18
N GLU A 11 -5.25 2.11 -30.14
CA GLU A 11 -6.08 1.16 -30.87
C GLU A 11 -7.47 1.08 -30.21
N PRO A 12 -8.54 1.16 -31.00
CA PRO A 12 -9.91 1.05 -30.48
C PRO A 12 -10.18 -0.37 -29.94
N LEU A 13 -10.96 -0.44 -28.88
CA LEU A 13 -11.43 -1.67 -28.24
C LEU A 13 -10.35 -2.53 -27.56
N VAL A 14 -9.18 -1.97 -27.25
CA VAL A 14 -8.21 -2.65 -26.39
C VAL A 14 -8.55 -2.35 -24.95
N TYR A 15 -8.97 -3.38 -24.23
CA TYR A 15 -9.28 -3.32 -22.79
C TYR A 15 -8.00 -3.41 -21.96
N SER A 16 -7.81 -2.47 -21.04
CA SER A 16 -6.74 -2.53 -20.04
C SER A 16 -7.31 -3.01 -18.70
N SER A 17 -6.83 -4.16 -18.23
CA SER A 17 -7.14 -4.66 -16.88
C SER A 17 -6.35 -3.94 -15.78
N PHE A 18 -5.32 -3.16 -16.16
CA PHE A 18 -4.29 -2.60 -15.28
C PHE A 18 -3.43 -3.66 -14.59
N ASP A 19 -3.49 -4.90 -15.02
CA ASP A 19 -2.55 -5.92 -14.58
C ASP A 19 -1.35 -5.97 -15.52
N TRP A 20 -0.19 -6.30 -14.99
CA TRP A 20 0.99 -6.58 -15.77
C TRP A 20 1.50 -7.98 -15.50
N ALA A 21 2.04 -8.61 -16.51
CA ALA A 21 2.41 -10.00 -16.49
C ALA A 21 3.66 -10.25 -17.33
N ILE A 22 4.36 -11.33 -17.02
CA ILE A 22 5.37 -11.92 -17.89
C ILE A 22 4.75 -13.12 -18.60
N LYS A 23 4.97 -13.19 -19.92
CA LYS A 23 4.65 -14.37 -20.71
C LYS A 23 5.93 -15.17 -20.89
N ASP A 24 5.90 -16.46 -20.54
CA ASP A 24 7.02 -17.38 -20.77
C ASP A 24 7.04 -17.93 -22.20
N ASP A 25 8.08 -18.71 -22.52
CA ASP A 25 8.27 -19.30 -23.86
C ASP A 25 7.21 -20.35 -24.19
N ASP A 26 6.60 -20.98 -23.19
CA ASP A 26 5.50 -21.96 -23.33
C ASP A 26 4.13 -21.29 -23.51
N GLY A 27 4.08 -19.97 -23.33
CA GLY A 27 2.87 -19.16 -23.54
C GLY A 27 2.03 -18.92 -22.30
N TYR A 28 2.48 -19.33 -21.11
CA TYR A 28 1.80 -19.05 -19.84
C TYR A 28 2.06 -17.61 -19.37
N PHE A 29 1.08 -17.06 -18.66
CA PHE A 29 1.17 -15.72 -18.09
C PHE A 29 1.29 -15.79 -16.57
N THR A 30 2.36 -15.21 -16.04
CA THR A 30 2.52 -14.97 -14.59
C THR A 30 2.16 -13.53 -14.29
N ILE A 31 1.07 -13.30 -13.52
CA ILE A 31 0.65 -11.97 -13.11
C ILE A 31 1.59 -11.46 -12.02
N LEU A 32 2.26 -10.34 -12.27
CA LEU A 32 3.21 -9.74 -11.35
C LEU A 32 2.56 -8.71 -10.41
N GLY A 33 1.47 -8.08 -10.84
CA GLY A 33 0.76 -7.09 -10.07
C GLY A 33 -0.05 -6.14 -10.92
N ARG A 34 -0.52 -5.06 -10.31
CA ARG A 34 -1.26 -4.00 -11.00
C ARG A 34 -0.34 -2.87 -11.40
N THR A 35 -0.60 -2.27 -12.55
CA THR A 35 0.15 -1.11 -13.04
C THR A 35 -0.13 0.17 -12.24
N ASP A 36 -1.29 0.23 -11.57
CA ASP A 36 -1.72 1.33 -10.71
C ASP A 36 -1.30 1.16 -9.23
N ASP A 37 -0.76 0.00 -8.85
CA ASP A 37 -0.21 -0.27 -7.51
C ASP A 37 1.34 -0.16 -7.48
N VAL A 38 1.94 0.50 -8.46
CA VAL A 38 3.39 0.73 -8.53
C VAL A 38 3.72 2.12 -7.99
N ILE A 39 4.70 2.18 -7.09
CA ILE A 39 5.24 3.43 -6.54
C ILE A 39 6.53 3.78 -7.28
N ASN A 40 6.66 5.03 -7.69
CA ASN A 40 7.87 5.52 -8.37
C ASN A 40 8.74 6.31 -7.38
N VAL A 41 9.72 5.63 -6.77
CA VAL A 41 10.63 6.21 -5.77
C VAL A 41 11.95 6.56 -6.45
N ALA A 42 12.24 7.85 -6.63
CA ALA A 42 13.48 8.34 -7.23
C ALA A 42 13.84 7.64 -8.57
N GLY A 43 12.83 7.35 -9.40
CA GLY A 43 12.99 6.67 -10.68
C GLY A 43 12.95 5.13 -10.62
N HIS A 44 12.91 4.54 -9.44
CA HIS A 44 12.74 3.10 -9.27
C HIS A 44 11.25 2.77 -9.13
N ARG A 45 10.81 1.76 -9.87
CA ARG A 45 9.43 1.26 -9.81
C ARG A 45 9.36 0.09 -8.83
N LEU A 46 8.62 0.29 -7.74
CA LEU A 46 8.42 -0.70 -6.68
C LEU A 46 6.95 -1.08 -6.62
N GLY A 47 6.66 -2.37 -6.61
CA GLY A 47 5.32 -2.88 -6.34
C GLY A 47 4.95 -2.69 -4.87
N THR A 48 3.73 -2.18 -4.60
CA THR A 48 3.25 -2.09 -3.21
C THR A 48 3.28 -3.45 -2.54
N ARG A 49 2.96 -4.51 -3.29
CA ARG A 49 2.93 -5.89 -2.81
C ARG A 49 4.29 -6.39 -2.33
N GLU A 50 5.37 -6.06 -3.04
CA GLU A 50 6.74 -6.45 -2.64
C GLU A 50 7.10 -5.86 -1.27
N ILE A 51 6.73 -4.59 -1.05
CA ILE A 51 6.97 -3.91 0.22
C ILE A 51 6.08 -4.50 1.32
N GLU A 52 4.81 -4.79 1.01
CA GLU A 52 3.88 -5.44 1.95
C GLU A 52 4.39 -6.82 2.38
N GLU A 53 4.83 -7.65 1.44
CA GLU A 53 5.40 -8.96 1.72
C GLU A 53 6.67 -8.85 2.58
N ALA A 54 7.53 -7.86 2.31
CA ALA A 54 8.71 -7.60 3.14
C ALA A 54 8.34 -7.22 4.59
N ILE A 55 7.35 -6.33 4.77
CA ILE A 55 6.85 -5.93 6.10
C ILE A 55 6.18 -7.11 6.81
N GLN A 56 5.41 -7.91 6.08
CA GLN A 56 4.68 -9.07 6.62
C GLN A 56 5.63 -10.14 7.20
N ASN A 57 6.90 -10.19 6.77
CA ASN A 57 7.89 -11.09 7.36
C ASN A 57 8.23 -10.72 8.82
N HIS A 58 7.89 -9.51 9.28
CA HIS A 58 8.08 -9.14 10.68
C HIS A 58 7.05 -9.86 11.58
N PRO A 59 7.48 -10.60 12.63
CA PRO A 59 6.62 -11.48 13.41
C PRO A 59 5.49 -10.77 14.14
N ALA A 60 5.63 -9.49 14.47
CA ALA A 60 4.61 -8.69 15.16
C ALA A 60 3.48 -8.20 14.25
N ILE A 61 3.64 -8.26 12.91
CA ILE A 61 2.68 -7.71 11.95
C ILE A 61 1.63 -8.78 11.59
N ALA A 62 0.36 -8.42 11.69
CA ALA A 62 -0.78 -9.25 11.30
C ALA A 62 -1.20 -8.95 9.86
N GLU A 63 -1.37 -7.66 9.55
CA GLU A 63 -1.76 -7.19 8.21
C GLU A 63 -1.00 -5.89 7.89
N VAL A 64 -0.82 -5.62 6.60
CA VAL A 64 -0.22 -4.37 6.14
C VAL A 64 -0.82 -3.96 4.79
N ALA A 65 -0.93 -2.66 4.60
CA ALA A 65 -1.20 -2.04 3.31
C ALA A 65 -0.17 -0.94 3.05
N VAL A 66 0.35 -0.88 1.83
CA VAL A 66 1.29 0.14 1.40
C VAL A 66 0.67 0.96 0.29
N VAL A 67 0.85 2.27 0.36
CA VAL A 67 0.44 3.22 -0.67
C VAL A 67 1.60 4.15 -1.02
N GLY A 68 1.64 4.60 -2.27
CA GLY A 68 2.56 5.66 -2.69
C GLY A 68 1.98 7.01 -2.31
N VAL A 69 2.74 7.85 -1.60
CA VAL A 69 2.36 9.23 -1.33
C VAL A 69 3.32 10.19 -2.04
N GLU A 70 2.84 11.35 -2.44
CA GLU A 70 3.65 12.34 -3.13
C GLU A 70 4.81 12.85 -2.24
N ASP A 71 6.00 12.92 -2.80
CA ASP A 71 7.20 13.49 -2.20
C ASP A 71 7.86 14.47 -3.17
N LYS A 72 8.21 15.65 -2.69
CA LYS A 72 8.76 16.75 -3.52
C LYS A 72 10.11 16.43 -4.16
N LEU A 73 10.90 15.54 -3.56
CA LEU A 73 12.26 15.22 -4.01
C LEU A 73 12.30 13.88 -4.76
N LYS A 74 11.55 12.89 -4.28
CA LYS A 74 11.61 11.52 -4.78
C LYS A 74 10.49 11.17 -5.76
N GLY A 75 9.55 12.11 -5.99
CA GLY A 75 8.32 11.88 -6.75
C GLY A 75 7.27 11.20 -5.88
N GLN A 76 7.53 9.98 -5.45
CA GLN A 76 6.70 9.26 -4.48
C GLN A 76 7.57 8.56 -3.43
N VAL A 77 6.98 8.30 -2.27
CA VAL A 77 7.56 7.44 -1.23
C VAL A 77 6.50 6.45 -0.73
N PRO A 78 6.91 5.22 -0.36
CA PRO A 78 5.98 4.27 0.24
C PRO A 78 5.59 4.75 1.64
N MET A 79 4.32 4.62 1.97
CA MET A 79 3.77 4.79 3.33
C MET A 79 3.02 3.51 3.70
N ALA A 80 3.34 2.95 4.85
CA ALA A 80 2.76 1.71 5.31
C ALA A 80 1.74 1.94 6.43
N PHE A 81 0.65 1.19 6.39
CA PHE A 81 -0.34 1.08 7.45
C PHE A 81 -0.37 -0.37 7.91
N ALA A 82 -0.03 -0.62 9.17
CA ALA A 82 0.16 -1.97 9.68
C ALA A 82 -0.74 -2.25 10.89
N VAL A 83 -1.32 -3.44 10.92
CA VAL A 83 -2.03 -3.97 12.07
C VAL A 83 -1.09 -4.92 12.82
N VAL A 84 -0.90 -4.72 14.10
CA VAL A 84 -0.09 -5.61 14.93
C VAL A 84 -0.91 -6.78 15.46
N LYS A 85 -0.25 -7.93 15.69
CA LYS A 85 -0.88 -9.11 16.32
C LYS A 85 -1.20 -8.88 17.80
N ASP A 86 -0.39 -8.04 18.46
CA ASP A 86 -0.50 -7.73 19.88
C ASP A 86 -0.45 -6.22 20.08
N ALA A 87 -1.57 -5.63 20.50
CA ALA A 87 -1.71 -4.20 20.72
C ALA A 87 -0.75 -3.65 21.78
N SER A 88 -0.24 -4.47 22.69
CA SER A 88 0.74 -4.05 23.68
C SER A 88 2.05 -3.56 23.07
N LYS A 89 2.38 -4.02 21.86
CA LYS A 89 3.57 -3.62 21.11
C LYS A 89 3.54 -2.16 20.62
N VAL A 90 2.39 -1.52 20.64
CA VAL A 90 2.18 -0.13 20.20
C VAL A 90 1.46 0.70 21.25
N ALA A 91 1.51 0.26 22.53
CA ALA A 91 0.80 0.91 23.63
C ALA A 91 1.40 2.28 24.04
N THR A 92 2.66 2.54 23.73
CA THR A 92 3.34 3.83 24.01
C THR A 92 4.08 4.35 22.78
N PRO A 93 4.32 5.66 22.68
CA PRO A 93 5.08 6.24 21.57
C PRO A 93 6.49 5.65 21.41
N GLU A 94 7.14 5.24 22.51
CA GLU A 94 8.47 4.61 22.50
C GLU A 94 8.41 3.23 21.83
N LEU A 95 7.39 2.43 22.17
CA LEU A 95 7.17 1.12 21.58
C LEU A 95 6.83 1.23 20.09
N VAL A 96 6.01 2.20 19.70
CA VAL A 96 5.71 2.51 18.30
C VAL A 96 6.99 2.79 17.51
N LYS A 97 7.87 3.69 18.02
CA LYS A 97 9.15 4.01 17.37
C LYS A 97 10.11 2.82 17.34
N ALA A 98 10.12 1.99 18.37
CA ALA A 98 10.96 0.79 18.41
C ALA A 98 10.51 -0.21 17.34
N LEU A 99 9.21 -0.51 17.29
CA LEU A 99 8.64 -1.43 16.32
C LEU A 99 8.79 -0.91 14.87
N GLU A 100 8.62 0.40 14.64
CA GLU A 100 8.86 1.01 13.32
C GLU A 100 10.31 0.76 12.85
N LYS A 101 11.30 0.91 13.72
CA LYS A 101 12.71 0.63 13.40
C LYS A 101 12.94 -0.85 13.07
N GLU A 102 12.30 -1.76 13.81
CA GLU A 102 12.41 -3.20 13.55
C GLU A 102 11.81 -3.56 12.18
N VAL A 103 10.65 -2.97 11.83
CA VAL A 103 10.03 -3.13 10.52
C VAL A 103 10.93 -2.56 9.42
N PHE A 104 11.52 -1.38 9.62
CA PHE A 104 12.48 -0.81 8.65
C PHE A 104 13.68 -1.73 8.43
N ALA A 105 14.25 -2.28 9.50
CA ALA A 105 15.37 -3.21 9.38
C ALA A 105 14.99 -4.49 8.62
N THR A 106 13.77 -4.99 8.82
CA THR A 106 13.25 -6.15 8.08
C THR A 106 13.14 -5.85 6.58
N VAL A 107 12.57 -4.69 6.22
CA VAL A 107 12.44 -4.26 4.82
C VAL A 107 13.82 -4.04 4.19
N ASP A 108 14.74 -3.39 4.91
CA ASP A 108 16.10 -3.14 4.43
C ASP A 108 16.87 -4.42 4.14
N GLY A 109 16.66 -5.46 4.94
CA GLY A 109 17.27 -6.77 4.73
C GLY A 109 16.78 -7.50 3.49
N ILE A 110 15.57 -7.19 3.02
CA ILE A 110 14.92 -7.88 1.89
C ILE A 110 14.99 -7.05 0.60
N LEU A 111 14.62 -5.77 0.66
CA LEU A 111 14.49 -4.88 -0.51
C LEU A 111 15.56 -3.77 -0.55
N GLY A 112 16.36 -3.65 0.51
CA GLY A 112 17.25 -2.51 0.67
C GLY A 112 16.52 -1.21 1.03
N ALA A 113 17.29 -0.14 1.22
CA ALA A 113 16.78 1.16 1.65
C ALA A 113 15.78 1.82 0.67
N ILE A 114 15.76 1.39 -0.59
CA ILE A 114 14.83 1.91 -1.60
C ILE A 114 13.38 1.46 -1.33
N GLY A 115 13.19 0.27 -0.78
CA GLY A 115 11.88 -0.27 -0.42
C GLY A 115 11.39 0.19 0.95
N ARG A 116 12.23 0.86 1.75
CA ARG A 116 11.87 1.31 3.09
C ARG A 116 10.74 2.34 3.03
N PRO A 117 9.61 2.13 3.72
CA PRO A 117 8.57 3.14 3.81
C PRO A 117 9.08 4.40 4.53
N ALA A 118 8.54 5.56 4.15
CA ALA A 118 8.83 6.82 4.83
C ALA A 118 8.33 6.80 6.28
N ARG A 119 7.20 6.13 6.52
CA ARG A 119 6.58 5.92 7.84
C ARG A 119 5.81 4.60 7.87
N VAL A 120 5.68 4.04 9.07
CA VAL A 120 4.76 2.95 9.36
C VAL A 120 3.74 3.44 10.39
N HIS A 121 2.50 3.62 9.98
CA HIS A 121 1.39 3.94 10.87
C HIS A 121 0.76 2.65 11.38
N PHE A 122 0.76 2.47 12.70
CA PHE A 122 0.09 1.32 13.30
C PHE A 122 -1.37 1.66 13.56
N VAL A 123 -2.25 0.81 13.05
CA VAL A 123 -3.71 0.98 13.09
C VAL A 123 -4.36 -0.31 13.61
N THR A 124 -5.60 -0.24 14.05
CA THR A 124 -6.34 -1.42 14.55
C THR A 124 -7.05 -2.19 13.44
N GLY A 125 -7.22 -1.57 12.26
CA GLY A 125 -7.81 -2.20 11.08
C GLY A 125 -7.51 -1.43 9.82
N LEU A 126 -7.58 -2.12 8.68
CA LEU A 126 -7.38 -1.54 7.35
C LEU A 126 -8.72 -1.40 6.62
N PRO A 127 -8.90 -0.34 5.79
CA PRO A 127 -10.16 -0.09 5.10
C PRO A 127 -10.37 -1.14 4.00
N LYS A 128 -11.38 -1.97 4.17
CA LYS A 128 -11.75 -3.03 3.23
C LYS A 128 -13.21 -2.91 2.81
N THR A 129 -13.51 -3.43 1.65
CA THR A 129 -14.91 -3.68 1.25
C THR A 129 -15.48 -4.87 2.04
N ARG A 130 -16.81 -5.02 2.05
CA ARG A 130 -17.51 -6.19 2.62
C ARG A 130 -17.04 -7.53 2.04
N SER A 131 -16.46 -7.53 0.85
CA SER A 131 -15.84 -8.72 0.22
C SER A 131 -14.38 -8.92 0.60
N GLY A 132 -13.81 -8.10 1.50
CA GLY A 132 -12.43 -8.18 1.97
C GLY A 132 -11.40 -7.50 1.06
N LYS A 133 -11.82 -6.81 -0.01
CA LYS A 133 -10.90 -6.10 -0.91
C LYS A 133 -10.41 -4.82 -0.26
N MET A 134 -9.08 -4.60 -0.24
CA MET A 134 -8.45 -3.39 0.26
C MET A 134 -8.84 -2.15 -0.55
N LEU A 135 -9.25 -1.09 0.11
CA LEU A 135 -9.58 0.21 -0.47
C LEU A 135 -8.33 1.10 -0.60
N ARG A 136 -7.34 0.66 -1.38
CA ARG A 136 -6.03 1.35 -1.52
C ARG A 136 -6.17 2.80 -1.95
N ARG A 137 -7.05 3.11 -2.91
CA ARG A 137 -7.25 4.48 -3.39
C ARG A 137 -7.75 5.41 -2.28
N SER A 138 -8.68 4.93 -1.46
CA SER A 138 -9.19 5.71 -0.32
C SER A 138 -8.12 5.87 0.76
N LEU A 139 -7.31 4.82 1.00
CA LEU A 139 -6.18 4.87 1.93
C LEU A 139 -5.11 5.88 1.48
N GLN A 140 -4.75 5.86 0.19
CA GLN A 140 -3.82 6.81 -0.41
C GLN A 140 -4.36 8.25 -0.34
N ALA A 141 -5.63 8.46 -0.66
CA ALA A 141 -6.25 9.78 -0.58
C ALA A 141 -6.19 10.35 0.84
N LEU A 142 -6.47 9.52 1.86
CA LEU A 142 -6.31 9.92 3.26
C LEU A 142 -4.87 10.27 3.61
N ALA A 143 -3.91 9.45 3.18
CA ALA A 143 -2.48 9.67 3.43
C ALA A 143 -1.98 11.00 2.82
N GLU A 144 -2.57 11.42 1.71
CA GLU A 144 -2.28 12.70 1.04
C GLU A 144 -3.21 13.85 1.48
N GLY A 145 -4.04 13.66 2.51
CA GLY A 145 -4.97 14.67 3.00
C GLY A 145 -6.11 15.00 2.03
N ARG A 146 -6.40 14.12 1.07
CA ARG A 146 -7.46 14.26 0.08
C ARG A 146 -8.74 13.55 0.51
N ASP A 147 -9.84 13.85 -0.17
CA ASP A 147 -11.12 13.14 -0.01
C ASP A 147 -10.94 11.65 -0.40
N PRO A 148 -11.30 10.70 0.48
CA PRO A 148 -11.19 9.27 0.21
C PRO A 148 -12.13 8.75 -0.88
N GLY A 149 -13.07 9.57 -1.37
CA GLY A 149 -14.01 9.22 -2.43
C GLY A 149 -15.21 8.40 -1.96
N ASP A 150 -15.75 7.57 -2.86
CA ASP A 150 -16.92 6.73 -2.57
C ASP A 150 -16.60 5.60 -1.60
N LEU A 151 -17.24 5.63 -0.45
CA LEU A 151 -17.07 4.69 0.66
C LEU A 151 -18.31 3.78 0.88
N THR A 152 -19.25 3.75 -0.04
CA THR A 152 -20.50 2.97 0.09
C THR A 152 -20.27 1.47 0.27
N THR A 153 -19.12 0.96 -0.18
CA THR A 153 -18.76 -0.45 -0.11
C THR A 153 -17.89 -0.80 1.09
N ILE A 154 -17.50 0.17 1.91
CA ILE A 154 -16.65 -0.07 3.07
C ILE A 154 -17.37 -0.96 4.09
N ASP A 155 -16.63 -1.90 4.68
CA ASP A 155 -17.15 -2.79 5.70
C ASP A 155 -17.28 -2.06 7.05
N ASP A 156 -16.20 -1.47 7.52
CA ASP A 156 -16.16 -0.71 8.76
C ASP A 156 -15.66 0.73 8.52
N PRO A 157 -16.56 1.73 8.54
CA PRO A 157 -16.19 3.13 8.39
C PRO A 157 -15.28 3.68 9.48
N SER A 158 -15.25 3.09 10.69
CA SER A 158 -14.41 3.54 11.80
C SER A 158 -12.93 3.42 11.50
N THR A 159 -12.54 2.52 10.59
CA THR A 159 -11.15 2.37 10.13
C THR A 159 -10.59 3.64 9.50
N LEU A 160 -11.42 4.46 8.86
CA LEU A 160 -10.98 5.73 8.26
C LEU A 160 -10.64 6.78 9.33
N GLU A 161 -11.40 6.84 10.43
CA GLU A 161 -11.12 7.76 11.53
C GLU A 161 -9.82 7.37 12.24
N GLN A 162 -9.60 6.07 12.44
CA GLN A 162 -8.35 5.57 13.03
C GLN A 162 -7.14 5.94 12.16
N ILE A 163 -7.25 5.81 10.84
CA ILE A 163 -6.20 6.19 9.90
C ILE A 163 -5.93 7.69 9.98
N ARG A 164 -6.96 8.54 10.00
CA ARG A 164 -6.80 9.98 10.17
C ARG A 164 -6.07 10.34 11.47
N ASN A 165 -6.44 9.68 12.57
CA ASN A 165 -5.79 9.88 13.86
C ASN A 165 -4.33 9.44 13.84
N ALA A 166 -4.03 8.31 13.20
CA ALA A 166 -2.66 7.81 13.04
C ALA A 166 -1.80 8.70 12.13
N LEU A 167 -2.40 9.39 11.16
CA LEU A 167 -1.71 10.36 10.28
C LEU A 167 -1.44 11.70 10.98
N ALA A 168 -2.24 12.05 12.00
CA ALA A 168 -2.09 13.29 12.75
C ALA A 168 -1.09 13.19 13.92
N SER A 169 -0.66 11.97 14.28
CA SER A 169 0.29 11.68 15.37
C SER A 169 1.74 11.66 14.87
#